data_1412b4c7377330bb5d344eb3d11350d9
#
_entry.id   1412b4c7377330bb5d344eb3d11350d9
#
_cell.length_a   1.000
_cell.length_b   1.000
_cell.length_c   1.000
_cell.angle_alpha   90.00
_cell.angle_beta   90.00
_cell.angle_gamma   90.00
#
_symmetry.space_group_name_H-M   'P 1'
#
loop_
_entity.id
_entity.type
_entity.pdbx_description
1 polymer ?
#
loop_
_entity_poly.entity_id
_entity_poly.type
_entity_poly.pdbx_seq_one_letter_code
_entity_poly.pdbx_strand_id
1 'polypeptide(L)'
;MNLETLHRYCEDGLLYKQSHPTLPLTIWNYTEKVQYEGLWDEVTLQCRGLITEDTTGTILVRPFRKFFNYEEVVGKGVIPSQGDYVYIQEKMDGSLGILFHYEGEWIMATRGSFASEQAIKGLEIVKSKYFLGSWSKEYAYLVEIIYPENRIVVNYGEEKIVFLSVVLNESWKWEPTDDTELHWSTAKMIFNNNGVEEEDIVKTEQHFNFSDELYKSLKEKNETNKEGFVLRFQPGNFRMKIKFEEYVRLHKVMTNLSTTAVWEVLSAGGSMDELLKDVPDEFYNKIKEYEDELKSRFQLIETDYYDLFKYIQIKVQEYGGDRGTFARLAKEYTYPSLLFGLLDGKDISPNIWKLIKPEFRKL
;
A
#
# COMPACT_ATOMS: atom_id res chain seq x y z
N MET A 1 16.72 13.19 -6.94
CA MET A 1 15.54 12.79 -7.72
C MET A 1 15.06 13.98 -8.53
N ASN A 2 14.74 13.82 -9.82
CA ASN A 2 14.24 14.87 -10.71
C ASN A 2 13.05 14.35 -11.54
N LEU A 3 12.37 15.22 -12.30
CA LEU A 3 11.20 14.83 -13.11
C LEU A 3 11.51 13.73 -14.14
N GLU A 4 12.66 13.75 -14.77
CA GLU A 4 13.06 12.73 -15.75
C GLU A 4 13.09 11.34 -15.11
N THR A 5 13.67 11.25 -13.91
CA THR A 5 13.66 10.00 -13.14
C THR A 5 12.24 9.54 -12.82
N LEU A 6 11.36 10.45 -12.37
CA LEU A 6 9.98 10.13 -12.06
C LEU A 6 9.19 9.65 -13.28
N HIS A 7 9.37 10.30 -14.42
CA HIS A 7 8.73 9.90 -15.69
C HIS A 7 9.18 8.50 -16.13
N ARG A 8 10.49 8.21 -16.10
CA ARG A 8 11.02 6.89 -16.42
C ARG A 8 10.41 5.80 -15.54
N TYR A 9 10.29 6.05 -14.22
CA TYR A 9 9.65 5.09 -13.31
C TYR A 9 8.15 4.87 -13.60
N CYS A 10 7.46 5.87 -14.15
CA CYS A 10 6.09 5.68 -14.64
C CYS A 10 6.06 4.80 -15.90
N GLU A 11 6.98 5.01 -16.84
CA GLU A 11 7.11 4.19 -18.06
C GLU A 11 7.42 2.74 -17.72
N ASP A 12 8.23 2.50 -16.67
CA ASP A 12 8.54 1.16 -16.13
C ASP A 12 7.39 0.54 -15.31
N GLY A 13 6.27 1.26 -15.14
CA GLY A 13 5.11 0.80 -14.37
C GLY A 13 5.35 0.72 -12.85
N LEU A 14 6.38 1.41 -12.35
CA LEU A 14 6.72 1.45 -10.92
C LEU A 14 6.05 2.61 -10.19
N LEU A 15 5.77 3.71 -10.89
CA LEU A 15 5.04 4.85 -10.36
C LEU A 15 3.81 5.13 -11.21
N TYR A 16 2.84 5.79 -10.58
CA TYR A 16 1.77 6.48 -11.27
C TYR A 16 1.70 7.93 -10.80
N LYS A 17 1.09 8.78 -11.64
CA LYS A 17 0.96 10.20 -11.35
C LYS A 17 -0.45 10.70 -11.58
N GLN A 18 -0.81 11.77 -10.89
CA GLN A 18 -2.05 12.49 -11.11
C GLN A 18 -1.77 14.00 -11.11
N SER A 19 -2.18 14.69 -12.17
CA SER A 19 -2.05 16.13 -12.26
C SER A 19 -3.20 16.84 -11.52
N HIS A 20 -2.89 18.02 -11.00
CA HIS A 20 -3.93 18.92 -10.46
C HIS A 20 -4.86 19.38 -11.57
N PRO A 21 -6.18 19.55 -11.34
CA PRO A 21 -7.12 19.90 -12.38
C PRO A 21 -6.83 21.23 -13.10
N THR A 22 -6.25 22.21 -12.41
CA THR A 22 -6.06 23.59 -12.91
C THR A 22 -4.68 24.19 -12.67
N LEU A 23 -3.90 23.65 -11.74
CA LEU A 23 -2.57 24.14 -11.38
C LEU A 23 -1.49 23.24 -11.99
N PRO A 24 -0.28 23.78 -12.25
CA PRO A 24 0.83 22.99 -12.78
C PRO A 24 1.48 22.12 -11.70
N LEU A 25 0.69 21.27 -11.07
CA LEU A 25 1.10 20.41 -9.97
C LEU A 25 0.83 18.95 -10.31
N THR A 26 1.78 18.07 -9.98
CA THR A 26 1.64 16.64 -10.12
C THR A 26 1.96 15.91 -8.83
N ILE A 27 1.13 14.94 -8.46
CA ILE A 27 1.32 14.04 -7.33
C ILE A 27 1.78 12.66 -7.81
N TRP A 28 2.78 12.08 -7.15
CA TRP A 28 3.44 10.84 -7.54
C TRP A 28 3.31 9.77 -6.48
N ASN A 29 2.98 8.56 -6.90
CA ASN A 29 2.88 7.40 -6.01
C ASN A 29 3.51 6.16 -6.64
N TYR A 30 3.96 5.24 -5.76
CA TYR A 30 4.26 3.88 -6.18
C TYR A 30 2.98 3.12 -6.56
N THR A 31 3.13 2.18 -7.50
CA THR A 31 2.04 1.30 -7.93
C THR A 31 1.84 0.14 -6.95
N GLU A 32 0.66 -0.50 -7.01
CA GLU A 32 0.38 -1.74 -6.28
C GLU A 32 1.41 -2.83 -6.59
N LYS A 33 1.89 -2.88 -7.84
CA LYS A 33 2.97 -3.78 -8.27
C LYS A 33 4.24 -3.61 -7.43
N VAL A 34 4.68 -2.37 -7.20
CA VAL A 34 5.87 -2.11 -6.36
C VAL A 34 5.70 -2.66 -4.96
N GLN A 35 4.53 -2.47 -4.38
CA GLN A 35 4.26 -2.96 -3.02
C GLN A 35 4.13 -4.47 -2.98
N TYR A 36 3.41 -5.06 -3.91
CA TYR A 36 3.14 -6.49 -3.96
C TYR A 36 4.39 -7.32 -4.28
N GLU A 37 5.20 -6.87 -5.25
CA GLU A 37 6.45 -7.54 -5.64
C GLU A 37 7.66 -7.13 -4.77
N GLY A 38 7.48 -6.13 -3.90
CA GLY A 38 8.56 -5.64 -3.03
C GLY A 38 9.65 -4.87 -3.76
N LEU A 39 9.33 -4.19 -4.87
CA LEU A 39 10.26 -3.45 -5.73
C LEU A 39 10.64 -2.09 -5.12
N TRP A 40 11.09 -2.10 -3.87
CA TRP A 40 11.42 -0.90 -3.13
C TRP A 40 12.85 -0.44 -3.38
N ASP A 41 12.99 0.82 -3.79
CA ASP A 41 14.23 1.55 -3.89
C ASP A 41 14.07 2.98 -3.36
N GLU A 42 15.11 3.80 -3.45
CA GLU A 42 15.10 5.15 -2.93
C GLU A 42 14.03 6.04 -3.58
N VAL A 43 13.69 5.83 -4.85
CA VAL A 43 12.66 6.59 -5.57
C VAL A 43 11.26 6.14 -5.16
N THR A 44 10.98 4.84 -5.23
CA THR A 44 9.67 4.28 -4.90
C THR A 44 9.29 4.49 -3.44
N LEU A 45 10.26 4.42 -2.52
CA LEU A 45 10.05 4.71 -1.09
C LEU A 45 9.62 6.16 -0.83
N GLN A 46 10.12 7.12 -1.61
CA GLN A 46 9.77 8.54 -1.47
C GLN A 46 8.47 8.91 -2.16
N CYS A 47 8.07 8.18 -3.22
CA CYS A 47 6.88 8.46 -3.98
C CYS A 47 5.62 7.91 -3.28
N ARG A 48 5.19 8.60 -2.22
CA ARG A 48 3.98 8.33 -1.46
C ARG A 48 3.21 9.63 -1.22
N GLY A 49 2.71 10.21 -2.31
CA GLY A 49 2.10 11.54 -2.32
C GLY A 49 3.13 12.66 -2.54
N LEU A 50 4.27 12.35 -3.16
CA LEU A 50 5.26 13.36 -3.52
C LEU A 50 4.63 14.37 -4.49
N ILE A 51 4.80 15.67 -4.24
CA ILE A 51 4.22 16.74 -5.06
C ILE A 51 5.32 17.53 -5.77
N THR A 52 5.19 17.66 -7.08
CA THR A 52 6.08 18.47 -7.92
C THR A 52 5.33 19.62 -8.58
N GLU A 53 6.07 20.67 -8.89
CA GLU A 53 5.64 21.74 -9.77
C GLU A 53 6.12 21.42 -11.20
N ASP A 54 5.20 21.40 -12.16
CA ASP A 54 5.48 20.86 -13.50
C ASP A 54 6.31 21.78 -14.39
N THR A 55 6.24 23.10 -14.15
CA THR A 55 6.95 24.10 -14.98
C THR A 55 8.44 24.10 -14.71
N THR A 56 8.83 24.01 -13.45
CA THR A 56 10.23 24.08 -13.01
C THR A 56 10.82 22.71 -12.72
N GLY A 57 10.00 21.71 -12.52
CA GLY A 57 10.40 20.39 -12.06
C GLY A 57 10.76 20.35 -10.56
N THR A 58 10.45 21.40 -9.83
CA THR A 58 10.77 21.49 -8.40
C THR A 58 9.87 20.56 -7.60
N ILE A 59 10.46 19.80 -6.68
CA ILE A 59 9.70 19.06 -5.68
C ILE A 59 9.22 20.07 -4.65
N LEU A 60 7.91 20.18 -4.49
CA LEU A 60 7.32 21.10 -3.52
C LEU A 60 7.19 20.45 -2.14
N VAL A 61 6.65 19.24 -2.09
CA VAL A 61 6.36 18.57 -0.82
C VAL A 61 6.81 17.10 -0.88
N ARG A 62 7.59 16.70 0.12
CA ARG A 62 7.95 15.30 0.40
C ARG A 62 7.19 14.84 1.66
N PRO A 63 6.05 14.17 1.51
CA PRO A 63 5.34 13.59 2.67
C PRO A 63 6.12 12.44 3.30
N PHE A 64 5.45 11.69 4.16
CA PHE A 64 6.04 10.47 4.73
C PHE A 64 6.49 9.50 3.64
N ARG A 65 7.75 9.10 3.68
CA ARG A 65 8.26 7.96 2.92
C ARG A 65 7.43 6.71 3.26
N LYS A 66 7.43 5.71 2.38
CA LYS A 66 6.89 4.39 2.71
C LYS A 66 7.60 3.84 3.93
N PHE A 67 6.84 3.36 4.90
CA PHE A 67 7.34 2.64 6.07
C PHE A 67 6.51 1.36 6.27
N PHE A 68 7.10 0.39 6.94
CA PHE A 68 6.66 -0.98 6.98
C PHE A 68 6.28 -1.39 8.40
N ASN A 69 5.64 -2.57 8.53
CA ASN A 69 5.39 -3.16 9.83
C ASN A 69 6.72 -3.51 10.52
N TYR A 70 6.72 -3.47 11.83
CA TYR A 70 7.89 -3.81 12.65
C TYR A 70 8.45 -5.18 12.27
N GLU A 71 7.59 -6.18 12.15
CA GLU A 71 7.97 -7.56 11.84
C GLU A 71 8.65 -7.70 10.46
N GLU A 72 8.17 -6.94 9.47
CA GLU A 72 8.77 -6.91 8.13
C GLU A 72 10.17 -6.31 8.12
N VAL A 73 10.36 -5.26 8.92
CA VAL A 73 11.65 -4.54 9.03
C VAL A 73 12.69 -5.40 9.73
N VAL A 74 12.32 -5.95 10.90
CA VAL A 74 13.21 -6.82 11.68
C VAL A 74 13.49 -8.12 10.97
N GLY A 75 12.50 -8.70 10.28
CA GLY A 75 12.68 -9.91 9.46
C GLY A 75 13.69 -9.72 8.31
N LYS A 76 13.92 -8.48 7.86
CA LYS A 76 14.97 -8.11 6.89
C LYS A 76 16.31 -7.77 7.54
N GLY A 77 16.45 -7.97 8.85
CA GLY A 77 17.68 -7.70 9.58
C GLY A 77 17.95 -6.23 9.90
N VAL A 78 16.97 -5.34 9.69
CA VAL A 78 17.06 -3.94 10.09
C VAL A 78 16.69 -3.82 11.55
N ILE A 79 17.68 -3.55 12.40
CA ILE A 79 17.48 -3.36 13.84
C ILE A 79 17.50 -1.85 14.10
N PRO A 80 16.49 -1.28 14.81
CA PRO A 80 16.54 0.11 15.22
C PRO A 80 17.81 0.36 16.06
N SER A 81 18.48 1.46 15.79
CA SER A 81 19.72 1.76 16.49
C SER A 81 19.48 1.99 17.99
N GLN A 82 20.34 1.40 18.82
CA GLN A 82 20.38 1.70 20.25
C GLN A 82 20.96 3.10 20.45
N GLY A 83 20.35 3.88 21.33
CA GLY A 83 20.76 5.26 21.64
C GLY A 83 19.88 6.34 21.02
N ASP A 84 18.95 5.97 20.16
CA ASP A 84 18.02 6.91 19.54
C ASP A 84 16.77 7.13 20.41
N TYR A 85 16.21 8.33 20.29
CA TYR A 85 14.86 8.58 20.80
C TYR A 85 13.83 7.96 19.87
N VAL A 86 12.82 7.32 20.44
CA VAL A 86 11.64 6.88 19.71
C VAL A 86 10.41 7.65 20.18
N TYR A 87 9.69 8.22 19.25
CA TYR A 87 8.36 8.77 19.46
C TYR A 87 7.34 7.72 19.08
N ILE A 88 6.52 7.31 20.04
CA ILE A 88 5.43 6.36 19.86
C ILE A 88 4.18 7.20 19.65
N GLN A 89 3.71 7.23 18.41
CA GLN A 89 2.55 8.00 17.99
C GLN A 89 1.35 7.08 17.82
N GLU A 90 0.17 7.49 18.27
CA GLU A 90 -1.06 6.75 17.97
C GLU A 90 -1.23 6.67 16.45
N LYS A 91 -1.47 5.47 15.92
CA LYS A 91 -1.75 5.31 14.50
C LYS A 91 -3.22 5.60 14.27
N MET A 92 -3.47 6.73 13.61
CA MET A 92 -4.81 7.14 13.22
C MET A 92 -5.31 6.31 12.03
N ASP A 93 -6.59 6.01 12.01
CA ASP A 93 -7.28 5.22 10.98
C ASP A 93 -8.19 6.14 10.14
N GLY A 94 -7.61 6.75 9.13
CA GLY A 94 -8.28 7.69 8.23
C GLY A 94 -7.54 7.79 6.90
N SER A 95 -7.51 8.99 6.35
CA SER A 95 -6.79 9.28 5.11
C SER A 95 -5.69 10.32 5.33
N LEU A 96 -4.47 10.00 4.86
CA LEU A 96 -3.39 10.97 4.90
C LEU A 96 -3.74 12.21 4.08
N GLY A 97 -3.76 13.36 4.73
CA GLY A 97 -3.88 14.69 4.13
C GLY A 97 -2.52 15.41 4.08
N ILE A 98 -2.28 16.11 3.00
CA ILE A 98 -1.09 16.93 2.78
C ILE A 98 -1.59 18.34 2.55
N LEU A 99 -1.54 19.17 3.60
CA LEU A 99 -1.96 20.58 3.55
C LEU A 99 -0.75 21.46 3.25
N PHE A 100 -0.75 22.17 2.14
CA PHE A 100 0.36 23.04 1.74
C PHE A 100 -0.14 24.30 1.04
N HIS A 101 0.72 25.29 0.96
CA HIS A 101 0.39 26.56 0.29
C HIS A 101 1.08 26.64 -1.07
N TYR A 102 0.32 27.04 -2.10
CA TYR A 102 0.84 27.29 -3.45
C TYR A 102 0.09 28.46 -4.09
N GLU A 103 0.81 29.43 -4.67
CA GLU A 103 0.27 30.58 -5.42
C GLU A 103 -0.89 31.35 -4.74
N GLY A 104 -0.79 31.57 -3.42
CA GLY A 104 -1.80 32.31 -2.67
C GLY A 104 -2.89 31.43 -2.03
N GLU A 105 -2.98 30.17 -2.37
CA GLU A 105 -4.03 29.26 -1.92
C GLU A 105 -3.49 28.12 -1.04
N TRP A 106 -4.28 27.75 -0.01
CA TRP A 106 -4.07 26.52 0.74
C TRP A 106 -4.74 25.36 0.03
N ILE A 107 -3.96 24.34 -0.27
CA ILE A 107 -4.38 23.13 -0.98
C ILE A 107 -4.26 21.95 -0.03
N MET A 108 -5.27 21.08 -0.04
CA MET A 108 -5.19 19.74 0.58
C MET A 108 -5.10 18.71 -0.53
N ALA A 109 -4.12 17.83 -0.42
CA ALA A 109 -4.04 16.63 -1.23
C ALA A 109 -4.14 15.39 -0.34
N THR A 110 -4.60 14.28 -0.87
CA THR A 110 -4.38 12.97 -0.27
C THR A 110 -3.13 12.32 -0.87
N ARG A 111 -2.81 11.11 -0.46
CA ARG A 111 -1.69 10.37 -1.02
C ARG A 111 -1.71 10.31 -2.55
N GLY A 112 -2.89 10.21 -3.17
CA GLY A 112 -3.01 9.97 -4.61
C GLY A 112 -3.81 11.02 -5.39
N SER A 113 -4.37 12.05 -4.74
CA SER A 113 -5.28 12.96 -5.44
C SER A 113 -5.35 14.34 -4.79
N PHE A 114 -5.48 15.37 -5.65
CA PHE A 114 -5.83 16.73 -5.23
C PHE A 114 -7.35 16.96 -5.16
N ALA A 115 -8.15 16.09 -5.77
CA ALA A 115 -9.58 16.26 -5.94
C ALA A 115 -10.41 15.08 -5.41
N SER A 116 -9.82 14.24 -4.54
CA SER A 116 -10.61 13.20 -3.85
C SER A 116 -11.59 13.82 -2.85
N GLU A 117 -12.66 13.10 -2.56
CA GLU A 117 -13.63 13.52 -1.54
C GLU A 117 -12.93 13.80 -0.20
N GLN A 118 -11.94 12.96 0.16
CA GLN A 118 -11.14 13.13 1.37
C GLN A 118 -10.33 14.43 1.35
N ALA A 119 -9.72 14.79 0.21
CA ALA A 119 -8.98 16.04 0.10
C ALA A 119 -9.88 17.25 0.24
N ILE A 120 -11.04 17.25 -0.43
CA ILE A 120 -12.04 18.32 -0.36
C ILE A 120 -12.55 18.46 1.08
N LYS A 121 -13.02 17.36 1.67
CA LYS A 121 -13.54 17.33 3.04
C LYS A 121 -12.49 17.74 4.07
N GLY A 122 -11.26 17.26 3.93
CA GLY A 122 -10.14 17.64 4.81
C GLY A 122 -9.85 19.13 4.78
N LEU A 123 -9.87 19.76 3.60
CA LEU A 123 -9.68 21.21 3.47
C LEU A 123 -10.83 21.99 4.10
N GLU A 124 -12.06 21.53 3.94
CA GLU A 124 -13.25 22.14 4.57
C GLU A 124 -13.13 22.09 6.10
N ILE A 125 -12.80 20.95 6.68
CA ILE A 125 -12.65 20.79 8.14
C ILE A 125 -11.56 21.71 8.66
N VAL A 126 -10.38 21.75 8.02
CA VAL A 126 -9.28 22.63 8.44
C VAL A 126 -9.71 24.11 8.39
N LYS A 127 -10.30 24.55 7.29
CA LYS A 127 -10.75 25.95 7.12
C LYS A 127 -11.88 26.36 8.06
N SER A 128 -12.71 25.43 8.47
CA SER A 128 -13.79 25.68 9.44
C SER A 128 -13.28 25.87 10.86
N LYS A 129 -12.18 25.20 11.22
CA LYS A 129 -11.63 25.19 12.59
C LYS A 129 -10.48 26.18 12.76
N TYR A 130 -9.66 26.42 11.72
CA TYR A 130 -8.41 27.18 11.82
C TYR A 130 -8.33 28.36 10.85
N PHE A 131 -7.78 29.49 11.31
CA PHE A 131 -7.48 30.64 10.46
C PHE A 131 -6.11 30.45 9.80
N LEU A 132 -6.09 29.90 8.59
CA LEU A 132 -4.87 29.59 7.84
C LEU A 132 -4.07 30.81 7.37
N GLY A 133 -4.64 32.02 7.44
CA GLY A 133 -3.96 33.26 7.00
C GLY A 133 -2.70 33.60 7.79
N SER A 134 -2.60 33.11 9.04
CA SER A 134 -1.44 33.34 9.92
C SER A 134 -0.39 32.21 9.84
N TRP A 135 -0.69 31.12 9.15
CA TRP A 135 0.19 29.96 9.09
C TRP A 135 1.35 30.20 8.14
N SER A 136 2.54 29.68 8.50
CA SER A 136 3.71 29.78 7.63
C SER A 136 3.50 28.96 6.35
N LYS A 137 3.79 29.60 5.21
CA LYS A 137 3.69 29.04 3.87
C LYS A 137 4.91 28.18 3.50
N GLU A 138 5.97 28.24 4.32
CA GLU A 138 7.20 27.47 4.16
C GLU A 138 7.04 26.01 4.56
N TYR A 139 5.89 25.68 5.16
CA TYR A 139 5.63 24.32 5.64
C TYR A 139 4.45 23.67 4.90
N ALA A 140 4.53 22.37 4.77
CA ALA A 140 3.38 21.52 4.54
C ALA A 140 3.09 20.72 5.83
N TYR A 141 1.81 20.59 6.12
CA TYR A 141 1.29 19.96 7.32
C TYR A 141 0.72 18.59 6.94
N LEU A 142 1.25 17.55 7.53
CA LEU A 142 0.78 16.18 7.33
C LEU A 142 -0.27 15.87 8.38
N VAL A 143 -1.45 15.47 7.94
CA VAL A 143 -2.60 15.26 8.81
C VAL A 143 -3.28 13.94 8.51
N GLU A 144 -4.05 13.42 9.45
CA GLU A 144 -5.03 12.38 9.19
C GLU A 144 -6.41 13.01 9.10
N ILE A 145 -7.11 12.75 7.97
CA ILE A 145 -8.46 13.23 7.70
C ILE A 145 -9.43 12.16 8.18
N ILE A 146 -10.27 12.52 9.13
CA ILE A 146 -11.22 11.62 9.79
C ILE A 146 -12.62 12.21 9.67
N TYR A 147 -13.56 11.42 9.12
CA TYR A 147 -14.99 11.72 9.12
C TYR A 147 -15.79 10.43 8.93
N PRO A 148 -17.06 10.37 9.36
CA PRO A 148 -17.82 9.12 9.44
C PRO A 148 -17.90 8.33 8.13
N GLU A 149 -18.05 9.01 6.99
CA GLU A 149 -18.18 8.38 5.67
C GLU A 149 -16.85 7.78 5.17
N ASN A 150 -15.73 8.26 5.71
CA ASN A 150 -14.37 7.73 5.42
C ASN A 150 -13.90 6.71 6.47
N ARG A 151 -14.81 6.19 7.28
CA ARG A 151 -14.47 5.20 8.30
C ARG A 151 -13.97 3.90 7.68
N ILE A 152 -12.79 3.44 8.11
CA ILE A 152 -12.23 2.14 7.73
C ILE A 152 -12.63 1.09 8.78
N VAL A 153 -12.03 1.14 9.97
CA VAL A 153 -12.37 0.25 11.10
C VAL A 153 -12.73 1.07 12.34
N VAL A 154 -11.84 2.00 12.73
CA VAL A 154 -11.97 2.77 13.96
C VAL A 154 -13.14 3.74 13.87
N ASN A 155 -13.96 3.75 14.93
CA ASN A 155 -15.06 4.72 15.04
C ASN A 155 -14.65 5.88 15.96
N TYR A 156 -14.45 7.05 15.37
CA TYR A 156 -14.12 8.27 16.11
C TYR A 156 -15.35 9.06 16.55
N GLY A 157 -16.54 8.79 15.94
CA GLY A 157 -17.80 9.43 16.30
C GLY A 157 -17.97 10.86 15.76
N GLU A 158 -16.93 11.47 15.24
CA GLU A 158 -16.91 12.87 14.78
C GLU A 158 -15.98 13.06 13.59
N GLU A 159 -16.15 14.20 12.88
CA GLU A 159 -15.18 14.63 11.89
C GLU A 159 -14.07 15.46 12.54
N LYS A 160 -12.82 15.20 12.16
CA LYS A 160 -11.67 15.96 12.67
C LYS A 160 -10.45 15.83 11.78
N ILE A 161 -9.50 16.71 12.01
CA ILE A 161 -8.14 16.64 11.45
C ILE A 161 -7.18 16.37 12.61
N VAL A 162 -6.34 15.33 12.46
CA VAL A 162 -5.27 15.06 13.43
C VAL A 162 -3.92 15.40 12.82
N PHE A 163 -3.19 16.32 13.41
CA PHE A 163 -1.88 16.77 12.93
C PHE A 163 -0.80 15.75 13.31
N LEU A 164 -0.12 15.24 12.29
CA LEU A 164 0.85 14.15 12.41
C LEU A 164 2.29 14.63 12.39
N SER A 165 2.62 15.56 11.50
CA SER A 165 3.98 16.09 11.32
C SER A 165 3.98 17.35 10.45
N VAL A 166 5.16 18.00 10.38
CA VAL A 166 5.43 19.15 9.52
C VAL A 166 6.63 18.83 8.65
N VAL A 167 6.53 19.13 7.35
CA VAL A 167 7.64 19.03 6.40
C VAL A 167 7.89 20.38 5.77
N LEU A 168 9.13 20.64 5.36
CA LEU A 168 9.46 21.86 4.62
C LEU A 168 8.84 21.83 3.23
N ASN A 169 8.28 22.93 2.78
CA ASN A 169 7.96 23.16 1.38
C ASN A 169 9.26 23.51 0.65
N GLU A 170 9.70 22.64 -0.27
CA GLU A 170 11.02 22.75 -0.89
C GLU A 170 11.16 23.96 -1.84
N SER A 171 10.06 24.61 -2.24
CA SER A 171 10.13 25.85 -3.01
C SER A 171 10.87 27.00 -2.28
N TRP A 172 11.04 26.87 -0.95
CA TRP A 172 11.69 27.85 -0.08
C TRP A 172 13.12 27.46 0.31
N LYS A 173 13.67 26.37 -0.22
CA LYS A 173 15.02 25.89 0.14
C LYS A 173 16.12 26.45 -0.74
N TRP A 174 17.24 26.78 -0.12
CA TRP A 174 18.49 27.17 -0.79
C TRP A 174 19.24 25.96 -1.36
N GLU A 175 19.13 24.81 -0.71
CA GLU A 175 19.72 23.55 -1.17
C GLU A 175 18.74 22.37 -1.01
N PRO A 176 18.63 21.49 -2.02
CA PRO A 176 17.79 20.30 -1.91
C PRO A 176 18.33 19.34 -0.83
N THR A 177 17.51 18.97 0.13
CA THR A 177 17.82 17.87 1.06
C THR A 177 16.73 16.83 0.96
N ASP A 178 17.07 15.54 1.12
CA ASP A 178 16.08 14.46 1.12
C ASP A 178 15.31 14.34 2.44
N ASP A 179 15.82 14.95 3.52
CA ASP A 179 15.13 15.02 4.81
C ASP A 179 14.51 16.43 4.99
N THR A 180 13.22 16.50 4.70
CA THR A 180 12.41 17.74 4.83
C THR A 180 11.55 17.74 6.06
N GLU A 181 11.43 16.58 6.74
CA GLU A 181 10.57 16.45 7.90
C GLU A 181 11.23 17.01 9.15
N LEU A 182 10.51 17.91 9.82
CA LEU A 182 11.00 18.55 11.03
C LEU A 182 10.98 17.57 12.21
N HIS A 183 11.91 17.80 13.16
CA HIS A 183 11.90 17.10 14.43
C HIS A 183 10.53 17.24 15.12
N TRP A 184 10.07 16.19 15.84
CA TRP A 184 8.74 16.18 16.44
C TRP A 184 8.48 17.38 17.38
N SER A 185 9.45 17.72 18.21
CA SER A 185 9.29 18.87 19.12
C SER A 185 9.11 20.20 18.38
N THR A 186 9.78 20.37 17.24
CA THR A 186 9.64 21.54 16.37
C THR A 186 8.28 21.55 15.69
N ALA A 187 7.84 20.40 15.18
CA ALA A 187 6.51 20.25 14.58
C ALA A 187 5.40 20.60 15.61
N LYS A 188 5.49 20.06 16.83
CA LYS A 188 4.54 20.37 17.91
C LYS A 188 4.55 21.85 18.28
N MET A 189 5.72 22.49 18.34
CA MET A 189 5.81 23.93 18.57
C MET A 189 5.12 24.74 17.45
N ILE A 190 5.28 24.34 16.19
CA ILE A 190 4.61 25.00 15.06
C ILE A 190 3.10 24.83 15.16
N PHE A 191 2.59 23.64 15.50
CA PHE A 191 1.16 23.40 15.71
C PHE A 191 0.61 24.36 16.78
N ASN A 192 1.25 24.41 17.94
CA ASN A 192 0.83 25.29 19.04
C ASN A 192 0.85 26.78 18.65
N ASN A 193 1.89 27.22 17.92
CA ASN A 193 1.99 28.60 17.43
C ASN A 193 0.91 28.95 16.40
N ASN A 194 0.41 27.95 15.67
CA ASN A 194 -0.69 28.10 14.72
C ASN A 194 -2.07 27.96 15.38
N GLY A 195 -2.13 27.78 16.71
CA GLY A 195 -3.38 27.64 17.45
C GLY A 195 -4.04 26.28 17.28
N VAL A 196 -3.28 25.24 16.90
CA VAL A 196 -3.80 23.86 16.85
C VAL A 196 -4.02 23.37 18.28
N GLU A 197 -5.22 22.88 18.54
CA GLU A 197 -5.59 22.35 19.85
C GLU A 197 -4.87 21.02 20.13
N GLU A 198 -4.53 20.77 21.41
CA GLU A 198 -3.77 19.56 21.81
C GLU A 198 -4.50 18.26 21.41
N GLU A 199 -5.82 18.26 21.39
CA GLU A 199 -6.66 17.11 20.99
C GLU A 199 -6.61 16.79 19.49
N ASP A 200 -6.23 17.80 18.68
CA ASP A 200 -6.00 17.63 17.24
C ASP A 200 -4.55 17.31 16.89
N ILE A 201 -3.66 17.22 17.86
CA ILE A 201 -2.29 16.77 17.67
C ILE A 201 -2.20 15.29 18.02
N VAL A 202 -1.56 14.50 17.16
CA VAL A 202 -1.42 13.06 17.39
C VAL A 202 -0.78 12.78 18.74
N LYS A 203 -1.44 11.94 19.55
CA LYS A 203 -0.91 11.52 20.87
C LYS A 203 0.44 10.86 20.69
N THR A 204 1.41 11.35 21.43
CA THR A 204 2.82 10.97 21.28
C THR A 204 3.46 10.75 22.65
N GLU A 205 4.09 9.59 22.84
CA GLU A 205 4.96 9.29 23.99
C GLU A 205 6.41 9.23 23.51
N GLN A 206 7.35 9.73 24.31
CA GLN A 206 8.77 9.68 23.99
C GLN A 206 9.48 8.67 24.87
N HIS A 207 10.26 7.79 24.26
CA HIS A 207 11.11 6.84 24.97
C HIS A 207 12.56 7.00 24.52
N PHE A 208 13.49 6.68 25.42
CA PHE A 208 14.91 6.56 25.09
C PHE A 208 15.25 5.08 24.98
N ASN A 209 15.90 4.70 23.91
CA ASN A 209 16.16 3.31 23.51
C ASN A 209 14.89 2.49 23.27
N PHE A 210 14.77 2.01 22.06
CA PHE A 210 13.75 1.04 21.70
C PHE A 210 14.25 -0.37 22.03
N SER A 211 13.40 -1.20 22.65
CA SER A 211 13.75 -2.59 22.96
C SER A 211 12.65 -3.56 22.52
N ASP A 212 12.98 -4.84 22.46
CA ASP A 212 12.00 -5.90 22.18
C ASP A 212 10.94 -6.00 23.26
N GLU A 213 11.29 -5.68 24.51
CA GLU A 213 10.32 -5.62 25.62
C GLU A 213 9.32 -4.49 25.39
N LEU A 214 9.79 -3.31 24.98
CA LEU A 214 8.91 -2.19 24.65
C LEU A 214 8.00 -2.56 23.48
N TYR A 215 8.54 -3.16 22.41
CA TYR A 215 7.73 -3.65 21.29
C TYR A 215 6.63 -4.61 21.76
N LYS A 216 6.97 -5.63 22.56
CA LYS A 216 6.01 -6.60 23.08
C LYS A 216 4.93 -5.91 23.92
N SER A 217 5.32 -5.00 24.81
CA SER A 217 4.37 -4.27 25.65
C SER A 217 3.39 -3.41 24.82
N LEU A 218 3.86 -2.81 23.72
CA LEU A 218 3.01 -2.03 22.81
C LEU A 218 2.04 -2.93 22.02
N LYS A 219 2.50 -4.09 21.57
CA LYS A 219 1.68 -5.04 20.82
C LYS A 219 0.62 -5.69 21.73
N GLU A 220 0.98 -6.01 22.95
CA GLU A 220 0.08 -6.63 23.94
C GLU A 220 -1.03 -5.69 24.42
N LYS A 221 -0.89 -4.35 24.26
CA LYS A 221 -1.98 -3.41 24.58
C LYS A 221 -3.27 -3.77 23.85
N ASN A 222 -3.17 -4.19 22.58
CA ASN A 222 -4.27 -4.67 21.73
C ASN A 222 -5.61 -3.98 22.02
N GLU A 223 -5.59 -2.64 22.08
CA GLU A 223 -6.73 -1.82 22.46
C GLU A 223 -7.84 -1.91 21.40
N THR A 224 -9.07 -2.04 21.87
CA THR A 224 -10.25 -2.01 20.99
C THR A 224 -10.46 -0.60 20.41
N ASN A 225 -11.01 -0.53 19.19
CA ASN A 225 -11.28 0.73 18.48
C ASN A 225 -10.04 1.61 18.29
N LYS A 226 -8.86 0.99 18.08
CA LYS A 226 -7.61 1.64 17.72
C LYS A 226 -6.88 0.81 16.68
N GLU A 227 -6.11 1.47 15.80
CA GLU A 227 -5.33 0.78 14.77
C GLU A 227 -4.02 0.23 15.33
N GLY A 228 -3.33 0.99 16.17
CA GLY A 228 -2.03 0.64 16.72
C GLY A 228 -1.12 1.86 16.91
N PHE A 229 0.16 1.72 16.60
CA PHE A 229 1.18 2.75 16.78
C PHE A 229 2.06 2.95 15.55
N VAL A 230 2.56 4.19 15.37
CA VAL A 230 3.69 4.52 14.53
C VAL A 230 4.88 4.81 15.43
N LEU A 231 5.98 4.11 15.21
CA LEU A 231 7.27 4.34 15.86
C LEU A 231 8.10 5.25 14.98
N ARG A 232 8.48 6.42 15.47
CA ARG A 232 9.32 7.39 14.77
C ARG A 232 10.65 7.52 15.51
N PHE A 233 11.74 7.12 14.87
CA PHE A 233 13.10 7.15 15.43
C PHE A 233 13.80 8.45 15.08
N GLN A 234 14.56 8.99 16.03
CA GLN A 234 15.36 10.19 15.89
C GLN A 234 16.81 9.93 16.28
N PRO A 235 17.79 10.42 15.50
CA PRO A 235 17.65 11.24 14.28
C PRO A 235 17.24 10.43 13.05
N GLY A 236 16.88 11.11 11.96
CA GLY A 236 16.66 10.51 10.63
C GLY A 236 15.24 10.14 10.28
N ASN A 237 14.26 10.39 11.18
CA ASN A 237 12.82 10.20 10.90
C ASN A 237 12.44 8.79 10.38
N PHE A 238 13.25 7.77 10.67
CA PHE A 238 12.92 6.40 10.33
C PHE A 238 11.63 5.96 11.03
N ARG A 239 10.76 5.26 10.31
CA ARG A 239 9.47 4.83 10.85
C ARG A 239 9.21 3.36 10.68
N MET A 240 8.51 2.81 11.66
CA MET A 240 7.85 1.51 11.61
C MET A 240 6.42 1.64 12.15
N LYS A 241 5.56 0.67 11.85
CA LYS A 241 4.21 0.62 12.40
C LYS A 241 3.97 -0.70 13.13
N ILE A 242 3.18 -0.62 14.18
CA ILE A 242 2.65 -1.76 14.94
C ILE A 242 1.14 -1.66 14.82
N LYS A 243 0.49 -2.70 14.31
CA LYS A 243 -0.98 -2.78 14.26
C LYS A 243 -1.49 -3.77 15.29
N PHE A 244 -2.61 -3.44 15.92
CA PHE A 244 -3.27 -4.34 16.84
C PHE A 244 -3.92 -5.52 16.12
N GLU A 245 -3.87 -6.70 16.73
CA GLU A 245 -4.43 -7.91 16.13
C GLU A 245 -5.94 -7.79 15.91
N GLU A 246 -6.64 -7.16 16.85
CA GLU A 246 -8.08 -6.92 16.74
C GLU A 246 -8.41 -6.01 15.56
N TYR A 247 -7.65 -4.94 15.34
CA TYR A 247 -7.79 -4.09 14.16
C TYR A 247 -7.60 -4.88 12.86
N VAL A 248 -6.50 -5.65 12.77
CA VAL A 248 -6.19 -6.48 11.60
C VAL A 248 -7.31 -7.49 11.34
N ARG A 249 -7.84 -8.12 12.39
CA ARG A 249 -8.97 -9.05 12.31
C ARG A 249 -10.23 -8.38 11.76
N LEU A 250 -10.60 -7.22 12.29
CA LEU A 250 -11.78 -6.46 11.85
C LEU A 250 -11.63 -5.98 10.41
N HIS A 251 -10.46 -5.45 10.06
CA HIS A 251 -10.18 -5.00 8.71
C HIS A 251 -10.32 -6.15 7.70
N LYS A 252 -9.77 -7.33 8.03
CA LYS A 252 -9.90 -8.55 7.22
C LYS A 252 -11.38 -8.95 6.99
N VAL A 253 -12.21 -8.83 8.03
CA VAL A 253 -13.65 -9.12 7.90
C VAL A 253 -14.32 -8.12 6.96
N MET A 254 -13.94 -6.85 7.04
CA MET A 254 -14.55 -5.77 6.23
C MET A 254 -14.12 -5.84 4.76
N THR A 255 -12.90 -6.26 4.45
CA THR A 255 -12.39 -6.35 3.07
C THR A 255 -12.83 -7.61 2.32
N ASN A 256 -13.51 -8.56 2.98
CA ASN A 256 -13.98 -9.82 2.36
C ASN A 256 -12.90 -10.64 1.63
N LEU A 257 -11.64 -10.49 2.02
CA LEU A 257 -10.53 -11.25 1.44
C LEU A 257 -10.69 -12.74 1.63
N SER A 258 -10.66 -13.49 0.53
CA SER A 258 -10.83 -14.94 0.54
C SER A 258 -10.00 -15.63 -0.53
N THR A 259 -9.77 -16.92 -0.34
CA THR A 259 -9.11 -17.78 -1.32
C THR A 259 -9.84 -17.80 -2.66
N THR A 260 -11.17 -17.75 -2.63
CA THR A 260 -12.00 -17.71 -3.85
C THR A 260 -11.87 -16.38 -4.59
N ALA A 261 -11.73 -15.24 -3.89
CA ALA A 261 -11.55 -13.94 -4.54
C ALA A 261 -10.24 -13.89 -5.34
N VAL A 262 -9.12 -14.40 -4.77
CA VAL A 262 -7.84 -14.51 -5.50
C VAL A 262 -7.98 -15.43 -6.71
N TRP A 263 -8.63 -16.60 -6.53
CA TRP A 263 -8.85 -17.53 -7.62
C TRP A 263 -9.73 -16.95 -8.75
N GLU A 264 -10.78 -16.19 -8.42
CA GLU A 264 -11.67 -15.54 -9.40
C GLU A 264 -10.90 -14.56 -10.28
N VAL A 265 -10.04 -13.74 -9.70
CA VAL A 265 -9.18 -12.81 -10.46
C VAL A 265 -8.24 -13.57 -11.40
N LEU A 266 -7.52 -14.57 -10.90
CA LEU A 266 -6.55 -15.33 -11.71
C LEU A 266 -7.23 -16.14 -12.80
N SER A 267 -8.35 -16.80 -12.50
CA SER A 267 -9.08 -17.63 -13.46
C SER A 267 -9.73 -16.81 -14.59
N ALA A 268 -10.02 -15.53 -14.34
CA ALA A 268 -10.49 -14.60 -15.35
C ALA A 268 -9.36 -13.94 -16.16
N GLY A 269 -8.09 -14.24 -15.85
CA GLY A 269 -6.93 -13.57 -16.46
C GLY A 269 -6.80 -12.10 -16.08
N GLY A 270 -7.41 -11.70 -14.94
CA GLY A 270 -7.38 -10.34 -14.42
C GLY A 270 -6.06 -10.00 -13.71
N SER A 271 -5.85 -8.70 -13.48
CA SER A 271 -4.75 -8.20 -12.63
C SER A 271 -5.16 -8.28 -11.16
N MET A 272 -4.19 -8.57 -10.29
CA MET A 272 -4.38 -8.49 -8.83
C MET A 272 -4.54 -7.05 -8.32
N ASP A 273 -4.25 -6.03 -9.14
CA ASP A 273 -4.23 -4.63 -8.74
C ASP A 273 -5.57 -4.15 -8.15
N GLU A 274 -6.69 -4.55 -8.76
CA GLU A 274 -8.01 -4.18 -8.24
C GLU A 274 -8.32 -4.83 -6.88
N LEU A 275 -7.92 -6.10 -6.71
CA LEU A 275 -8.09 -6.81 -5.45
C LEU A 275 -7.21 -6.22 -4.34
N LEU A 276 -6.01 -5.71 -4.71
CA LEU A 276 -5.02 -5.19 -3.78
C LEU A 276 -5.27 -3.74 -3.37
N LYS A 277 -6.07 -2.99 -4.12
CA LYS A 277 -6.26 -1.54 -3.97
C LYS A 277 -6.58 -1.10 -2.53
N ASP A 278 -7.47 -1.84 -1.86
CA ASP A 278 -7.95 -1.51 -0.52
C ASP A 278 -7.47 -2.53 0.55
N VAL A 279 -6.50 -3.37 0.19
CA VAL A 279 -5.97 -4.39 1.07
C VAL A 279 -4.89 -3.82 1.98
N PRO A 280 -4.94 -4.07 3.29
CA PRO A 280 -3.84 -3.70 4.19
C PRO A 280 -2.56 -4.46 3.88
N ASP A 281 -1.42 -3.80 4.12
CA ASP A 281 -0.09 -4.33 3.86
C ASP A 281 0.16 -5.72 4.51
N GLU A 282 -0.49 -6.00 5.64
CA GLU A 282 -0.35 -7.24 6.38
C GLU A 282 -0.80 -8.48 5.60
N PHE A 283 -1.68 -8.29 4.62
CA PHE A 283 -2.21 -9.39 3.81
C PHE A 283 -1.45 -9.60 2.50
N TYR A 284 -0.61 -8.65 2.06
CA TYR A 284 0.11 -8.76 0.80
C TYR A 284 0.93 -10.04 0.70
N ASN A 285 1.71 -10.37 1.73
CA ASN A 285 2.53 -11.59 1.73
C ASN A 285 1.66 -12.86 1.62
N LYS A 286 0.57 -12.93 2.39
CA LYS A 286 -0.35 -14.07 2.34
C LYS A 286 -1.06 -14.22 1.00
N ILE A 287 -1.47 -13.09 0.41
CA ILE A 287 -2.11 -13.08 -0.91
C ILE A 287 -1.11 -13.55 -1.96
N LYS A 288 0.13 -13.05 -1.89
CA LYS A 288 1.20 -13.43 -2.82
C LYS A 288 1.56 -14.91 -2.70
N GLU A 289 1.76 -15.40 -1.49
CA GLU A 289 2.01 -16.83 -1.25
C GLU A 289 0.89 -17.70 -1.86
N TYR A 290 -0.36 -17.28 -1.69
CA TYR A 290 -1.50 -18.00 -2.20
C TYR A 290 -1.66 -17.86 -3.73
N GLU A 291 -1.37 -16.72 -4.31
CA GLU A 291 -1.30 -16.51 -5.76
C GLU A 291 -0.22 -17.41 -6.37
N ASP A 292 0.99 -17.44 -5.78
CA ASP A 292 2.10 -18.26 -6.24
C ASP A 292 1.78 -19.76 -6.13
N GLU A 293 1.07 -20.19 -5.07
CA GLU A 293 0.57 -21.55 -4.94
C GLU A 293 -0.39 -21.90 -6.07
N LEU A 294 -1.39 -21.06 -6.34
CA LEU A 294 -2.37 -21.31 -7.41
C LEU A 294 -1.73 -21.33 -8.79
N LYS A 295 -0.84 -20.37 -9.08
CA LYS A 295 -0.09 -20.33 -10.35
C LYS A 295 0.80 -21.56 -10.53
N SER A 296 1.49 -21.98 -9.48
CA SER A 296 2.35 -23.18 -9.52
C SER A 296 1.53 -24.45 -9.76
N ARG A 297 0.39 -24.59 -9.11
CA ARG A 297 -0.54 -25.71 -9.35
C ARG A 297 -1.08 -25.73 -10.78
N PHE A 298 -1.46 -24.54 -11.28
CA PHE A 298 -1.91 -24.40 -12.66
C PHE A 298 -0.82 -24.82 -13.65
N GLN A 299 0.39 -24.28 -13.49
CA GLN A 299 1.51 -24.54 -14.39
C GLN A 299 1.97 -26.00 -14.37
N LEU A 300 1.94 -26.64 -13.19
CA LEU A 300 2.25 -28.06 -13.06
C LEU A 300 1.27 -28.92 -13.89
N ILE A 301 -0.04 -28.72 -13.69
CA ILE A 301 -1.06 -29.46 -14.43
C ILE A 301 -0.97 -29.17 -15.94
N GLU A 302 -0.79 -27.93 -16.31
CA GLU A 302 -0.67 -27.53 -17.70
C GLU A 302 0.51 -28.25 -18.37
N THR A 303 1.70 -28.18 -17.80
CA THR A 303 2.92 -28.81 -18.31
C THR A 303 2.77 -30.32 -18.39
N ASP A 304 2.30 -30.96 -17.32
CA ASP A 304 2.11 -32.40 -17.27
C ASP A 304 1.17 -32.89 -18.37
N TYR A 305 0.06 -32.16 -18.60
CA TYR A 305 -0.93 -32.58 -19.59
C TYR A 305 -0.51 -32.28 -21.03
N TYR A 306 0.27 -31.24 -21.28
CA TYR A 306 0.88 -31.03 -22.62
C TYR A 306 1.91 -32.12 -22.94
N ASP A 307 2.74 -32.53 -21.99
CA ASP A 307 3.74 -33.56 -22.21
C ASP A 307 3.09 -34.96 -22.32
N LEU A 308 2.07 -35.20 -21.50
CA LEU A 308 1.27 -36.43 -21.59
C LEU A 308 0.53 -36.52 -22.93
N PHE A 309 -0.01 -35.43 -23.43
CA PHE A 309 -0.66 -35.38 -24.73
C PHE A 309 0.33 -35.75 -25.86
N LYS A 310 1.54 -35.19 -25.86
CA LYS A 310 2.59 -35.56 -26.81
C LYS A 310 2.94 -37.06 -26.73
N TYR A 311 3.10 -37.56 -25.51
CA TYR A 311 3.38 -38.99 -25.29
C TYR A 311 2.26 -39.86 -25.85
N ILE A 312 1.00 -39.57 -25.57
CA ILE A 312 -0.15 -40.32 -26.09
C ILE A 312 -0.20 -40.22 -27.62
N GLN A 313 0.07 -39.10 -28.24
CA GLN A 313 0.11 -38.93 -29.69
C GLN A 313 1.15 -39.89 -30.32
N ILE A 314 2.35 -39.97 -29.74
CA ILE A 314 3.39 -40.92 -30.20
C ILE A 314 2.89 -42.36 -30.10
N LYS A 315 2.28 -42.73 -28.97
CA LYS A 315 1.73 -44.09 -28.78
C LYS A 315 0.60 -44.43 -29.76
N VAL A 316 -0.28 -43.46 -30.05
CA VAL A 316 -1.33 -43.63 -31.06
C VAL A 316 -0.73 -43.88 -32.44
N GLN A 317 0.33 -43.18 -32.83
CA GLN A 317 1.04 -43.40 -34.10
C GLN A 317 1.70 -44.79 -34.13
N GLU A 318 2.39 -45.23 -33.04
CA GLU A 318 3.02 -46.53 -32.95
C GLU A 318 2.00 -47.69 -33.11
N TYR A 319 0.79 -47.54 -32.60
CA TYR A 319 -0.28 -48.55 -32.70
C TYR A 319 -1.13 -48.45 -33.97
N GLY A 320 -0.76 -47.56 -34.93
CA GLY A 320 -1.51 -47.31 -36.17
C GLY A 320 -2.96 -46.90 -35.92
N GLY A 321 -3.19 -46.21 -34.79
CA GLY A 321 -4.50 -46.01 -34.23
C GLY A 321 -5.15 -44.69 -34.63
N ASP A 322 -6.40 -44.62 -34.27
CA ASP A 322 -7.33 -43.55 -34.51
C ASP A 322 -7.72 -42.84 -33.20
N ARG A 323 -8.75 -41.99 -33.27
CA ARG A 323 -9.35 -41.31 -32.10
C ARG A 323 -9.82 -42.27 -31.01
N GLY A 324 -10.22 -43.52 -31.37
CA GLY A 324 -10.61 -44.56 -30.41
C GLY A 324 -9.43 -45.07 -29.58
N THR A 325 -8.28 -45.26 -30.21
CA THR A 325 -7.01 -45.61 -29.55
C THR A 325 -6.56 -44.49 -28.59
N PHE A 326 -6.64 -43.23 -29.04
CA PHE A 326 -6.39 -42.06 -28.15
C PHE A 326 -7.32 -42.09 -26.94
N ALA A 327 -8.62 -42.28 -27.15
CA ALA A 327 -9.62 -42.26 -26.09
C ALA A 327 -9.37 -43.36 -25.05
N ARG A 328 -8.92 -44.53 -25.47
CA ARG A 328 -8.56 -45.64 -24.58
C ARG A 328 -7.36 -45.29 -23.68
N LEU A 329 -6.29 -44.73 -24.27
CA LEU A 329 -5.11 -44.34 -23.56
C LEU A 329 -5.39 -43.15 -22.61
N ALA A 330 -6.12 -42.16 -23.08
CA ALA A 330 -6.43 -40.96 -22.30
C ALA A 330 -7.27 -41.27 -21.04
N LYS A 331 -8.13 -42.29 -21.07
CA LYS A 331 -8.98 -42.69 -19.92
C LYS A 331 -8.20 -43.25 -18.73
N GLU A 332 -6.95 -43.64 -18.92
CA GLU A 332 -6.08 -44.14 -17.85
C GLU A 332 -5.61 -43.03 -16.91
N TYR A 333 -5.80 -41.76 -17.29
CA TYR A 333 -5.33 -40.59 -16.53
C TYR A 333 -6.46 -39.91 -15.78
N THR A 334 -6.10 -39.13 -14.75
CA THR A 334 -7.04 -38.55 -13.79
C THR A 334 -8.03 -37.58 -14.42
N TYR A 335 -7.58 -36.78 -15.40
CA TYR A 335 -8.41 -35.75 -16.05
C TYR A 335 -8.43 -35.94 -17.59
N PRO A 336 -9.09 -36.99 -18.11
CA PRO A 336 -9.13 -37.26 -19.55
C PRO A 336 -9.67 -36.08 -20.36
N SER A 337 -10.55 -35.27 -19.78
CA SER A 337 -11.16 -34.11 -20.44
C SER A 337 -10.14 -33.07 -20.90
N LEU A 338 -9.00 -32.91 -20.20
CA LEU A 338 -7.92 -32.03 -20.62
C LEU A 338 -7.25 -32.55 -21.90
N LEU A 339 -6.98 -33.87 -21.95
CA LEU A 339 -6.38 -34.52 -23.13
C LEU A 339 -7.31 -34.46 -24.36
N PHE A 340 -8.60 -34.61 -24.17
CA PHE A 340 -9.58 -34.44 -25.25
C PHE A 340 -9.67 -32.97 -25.70
N GLY A 341 -9.56 -32.00 -24.75
CA GLY A 341 -9.46 -30.58 -25.08
C GLY A 341 -8.27 -30.30 -26.02
N LEU A 342 -7.08 -30.82 -25.65
CA LEU A 342 -5.86 -30.68 -26.47
C LEU A 342 -6.01 -31.38 -27.83
N LEU A 343 -6.63 -32.57 -27.88
CA LEU A 343 -6.87 -33.28 -29.13
C LEU A 343 -7.80 -32.47 -30.07
N ASP A 344 -8.76 -31.78 -29.50
CA ASP A 344 -9.71 -30.92 -30.26
C ASP A 344 -9.16 -29.52 -30.53
N GLY A 345 -7.88 -29.23 -30.17
CA GLY A 345 -7.24 -27.93 -30.37
C GLY A 345 -7.81 -26.81 -29.51
N LYS A 346 -8.43 -27.14 -28.39
CA LYS A 346 -9.05 -26.19 -27.46
C LYS A 346 -8.04 -25.70 -26.42
N ASP A 347 -8.23 -24.47 -25.95
CA ASP A 347 -7.57 -23.99 -24.74
C ASP A 347 -8.09 -24.78 -23.52
N ILE A 348 -7.17 -25.38 -22.76
CA ILE A 348 -7.48 -26.16 -21.57
C ILE A 348 -7.38 -25.33 -20.27
N SER A 349 -6.89 -24.10 -20.35
CA SER A 349 -6.69 -23.23 -19.19
C SER A 349 -7.96 -23.02 -18.34
N PRO A 350 -9.16 -22.79 -18.93
CA PRO A 350 -10.38 -22.67 -18.15
C PRO A 350 -10.74 -23.94 -17.37
N ASN A 351 -10.42 -25.11 -17.95
CA ASN A 351 -10.67 -26.39 -17.30
C ASN A 351 -9.69 -26.64 -16.15
N ILE A 352 -8.42 -26.27 -16.31
CA ILE A 352 -7.42 -26.37 -15.23
C ILE A 352 -7.82 -25.46 -14.08
N TRP A 353 -8.18 -24.18 -14.33
CA TRP A 353 -8.65 -23.26 -13.29
C TRP A 353 -9.86 -23.84 -12.54
N LYS A 354 -10.79 -24.47 -13.25
CA LYS A 354 -11.94 -25.12 -12.60
C LYS A 354 -11.54 -26.30 -11.69
N LEU A 355 -10.52 -27.07 -12.07
CA LEU A 355 -10.01 -28.20 -11.28
C LEU A 355 -9.33 -27.76 -9.98
N ILE A 356 -8.62 -26.63 -10.02
CA ILE A 356 -7.88 -26.10 -8.86
C ILE A 356 -8.69 -25.09 -8.04
N LYS A 357 -9.98 -24.91 -8.33
CA LYS A 357 -10.84 -23.99 -7.56
C LYS A 357 -10.79 -24.35 -6.08
N PRO A 358 -10.40 -23.39 -5.21
CA PRO A 358 -10.31 -23.64 -3.78
C PRO A 358 -11.70 -23.64 -3.13
N GLU A 359 -11.78 -24.25 -1.95
CA GLU A 359 -12.87 -23.98 -1.04
C GLU A 359 -12.75 -22.58 -0.48
N PHE A 360 -13.91 -21.97 -0.17
CA PHE A 360 -13.93 -20.63 0.42
C PHE A 360 -13.25 -20.65 1.80
N ARG A 361 -12.21 -19.82 1.95
CA ARG A 361 -11.53 -19.57 3.22
C ARG A 361 -11.10 -18.10 3.25
N LYS A 362 -11.38 -17.39 4.34
CA LYS A 362 -10.85 -16.04 4.56
C LYS A 362 -9.32 -16.08 4.72
N LEU A 363 -8.60 -15.19 4.02
CA LEU A 363 -7.14 -15.05 4.08
C LEU A 363 -6.66 -14.24 5.28
#